data_3d62b5d7152dae57ca4d4e59e6cacc9a
#
_entry.id   3d62b5d7152dae57ca4d4e59e6cacc9a
#
_cell.length_a   1.000
_cell.length_b   1.000
_cell.length_c   1.000
_cell.angle_alpha   90.00
_cell.angle_beta   90.00
_cell.angle_gamma   90.00
#
_symmetry.space_group_name_H-M   'P 1'
#
loop_
_entity.id
_entity.type
_entity.pdbx_description
1 polymer ?
#
loop_
_entity_poly.entity_id
_entity_poly.type
_entity_poly.pdbx_seq_one_letter_code
_entity_poly.pdbx_strand_id
1 'polypeptide(L)'
;RMAVLSARVGSIEDNHLGGWYSYRASKAALNMMLQCASVEFGRLNKSAQLVAFHPGTVDTTLSKPFQRGVPESKLFTPKFVAKRLVALLDDVPTAERLLYLDWDGKPIPF
;
A
#
# COMPACT_ATOMS: atom_id res chain seq x y z
N ARG A 1 -4.32 12.64 7.92
CA ARG A 1 -4.11 11.37 7.20
C ARG A 1 -2.74 11.35 6.56
N MET A 2 -2.09 10.21 6.57
CA MET A 2 -0.81 10.00 5.91
C MET A 2 -0.85 8.66 5.16
N ALA A 3 -0.46 8.67 3.90
CA ALA A 3 -0.31 7.45 3.11
C ALA A 3 1.17 7.15 2.87
N VAL A 4 1.51 5.87 2.90
CA VAL A 4 2.85 5.39 2.62
C VAL A 4 2.77 4.30 1.54
N LEU A 5 3.64 4.40 0.54
CA LEU A 5 3.67 3.42 -0.55
C LEU A 5 4.21 2.08 -0.04
N SER A 6 3.32 1.14 0.11
CA SER A 6 3.63 -0.26 0.41
C SER A 6 3.52 -1.12 -0.86
N ALA A 7 3.32 -2.39 -0.71
CA ALA A 7 3.08 -3.29 -1.83
C ALA A 7 2.29 -4.52 -1.34
N ARG A 8 1.40 -5.05 -2.16
CA ARG A 8 0.62 -6.25 -1.86
C ARG A 8 1.50 -7.42 -1.42
N VAL A 9 2.69 -7.54 -2.02
CA VAL A 9 3.63 -8.62 -1.70
C VAL A 9 4.15 -8.58 -0.26
N GLY A 10 3.95 -7.48 0.48
CA GLY A 10 4.22 -7.38 1.90
C GLY A 10 3.16 -8.05 2.79
N SER A 11 2.03 -8.45 2.24
CA SER A 11 1.01 -9.21 2.97
C SER A 11 1.47 -10.65 3.19
N ILE A 12 1.52 -11.08 4.44
CA ILE A 12 1.84 -12.47 4.79
C ILE A 12 0.66 -13.37 4.41
N GLU A 13 -0.55 -12.96 4.75
CA GLU A 13 -1.77 -13.74 4.50
C GLU A 13 -2.08 -13.91 3.02
N ASP A 14 -1.82 -12.88 2.19
CA ASP A 14 -2.07 -12.90 0.75
C ASP A 14 -0.94 -13.58 -0.05
N ASN A 15 0.12 -14.03 0.61
CA ASN A 15 1.25 -14.66 -0.06
C ASN A 15 0.99 -16.15 -0.33
N HIS A 16 0.62 -16.46 -1.56
CA HIS A 16 0.38 -17.83 -2.03
C HIS A 16 1.41 -18.30 -3.06
N LEU A 17 2.31 -17.41 -3.51
CA LEU A 17 3.26 -17.69 -4.57
C LEU A 17 4.70 -17.92 -4.06
N GLY A 18 5.05 -17.35 -2.94
CA GLY A 18 6.43 -17.36 -2.45
C GLY A 18 7.35 -16.50 -3.31
N GLY A 19 8.65 -16.72 -3.18
CA GLY A 19 9.66 -15.93 -3.87
C GLY A 19 9.78 -14.50 -3.34
N TRP A 20 10.71 -13.74 -3.91
CA TRP A 20 10.96 -12.33 -3.58
C TRP A 20 11.16 -12.06 -2.09
N TYR A 21 11.90 -12.92 -1.43
CA TYR A 21 12.06 -12.90 0.03
C TYR A 21 12.39 -11.53 0.59
N SER A 22 13.43 -10.89 0.05
CA SER A 22 13.90 -9.59 0.57
C SER A 22 12.87 -8.47 0.35
N TYR A 23 12.27 -8.42 -0.83
CA TYR A 23 11.28 -7.40 -1.14
C TYR A 23 10.01 -7.58 -0.31
N ARG A 24 9.50 -8.81 -0.22
CA ARG A 24 8.36 -9.13 0.63
C ARG A 24 8.64 -8.80 2.09
N ALA A 25 9.80 -9.20 2.60
CA ALA A 25 10.20 -8.92 3.98
C ALA A 25 10.29 -7.41 4.25
N SER A 26 10.87 -6.64 3.32
CA SER A 26 10.96 -5.18 3.47
C SER A 26 9.60 -4.50 3.55
N LYS A 27 8.64 -4.92 2.75
CA LYS A 27 7.29 -4.36 2.77
C LYS A 27 6.45 -4.85 3.95
N ALA A 28 6.65 -6.08 4.41
CA ALA A 28 6.07 -6.57 5.65
C ALA A 28 6.61 -5.80 6.86
N ALA A 29 7.91 -5.51 6.88
CA ALA A 29 8.52 -4.67 7.91
C ALA A 29 7.96 -3.25 7.90
N LEU A 30 7.79 -2.66 6.72
CA LEU A 30 7.15 -1.35 6.58
C LEU A 30 5.73 -1.36 7.15
N ASN A 31 4.94 -2.38 6.84
CA ASN A 31 3.58 -2.52 7.36
C ASN A 31 3.58 -2.63 8.89
N MET A 32 4.54 -3.37 9.47
CA MET A 32 4.68 -3.45 10.93
C MET A 32 5.04 -2.09 11.55
N MET A 33 5.96 -1.34 10.92
CA MET A 33 6.31 0.01 11.39
C MET A 33 5.11 0.95 11.34
N LEU A 34 4.29 0.85 10.30
CA LEU A 34 3.05 1.63 10.20
C LEU A 34 2.05 1.25 11.29
N GLN A 35 1.96 -0.04 11.65
CA GLN A 35 1.13 -0.47 12.76
C GLN A 35 1.60 0.14 14.09
N CYS A 36 2.89 0.09 14.36
CA CYS A 36 3.46 0.72 15.57
C CYS A 36 3.14 2.23 15.60
N ALA A 37 3.41 2.92 14.49
CA ALA A 37 3.15 4.35 14.37
C ALA A 37 1.67 4.68 14.54
N SER A 38 0.75 3.86 14.00
CA SER A 38 -0.68 4.09 14.13
C SER A 38 -1.15 4.04 15.58
N VAL A 39 -0.59 3.13 16.36
CA VAL A 39 -0.88 3.00 17.79
C VAL A 39 -0.33 4.23 18.56
N GLU A 40 0.91 4.60 18.30
CA GLU A 40 1.56 5.73 18.98
C GLU A 40 0.90 7.06 18.64
N PHE A 41 0.68 7.33 17.36
CA PHE A 41 0.00 8.56 16.92
C PHE A 41 -1.44 8.63 17.41
N GLY A 42 -2.12 7.49 17.48
CA GLY A 42 -3.48 7.42 18.02
C GLY A 42 -3.58 7.80 19.50
N ARG A 43 -2.50 7.68 20.26
CA ARG A 43 -2.42 8.18 21.65
C ARG A 43 -2.30 9.69 21.71
N LEU A 44 -1.58 10.28 20.75
CA LEU A 44 -1.38 11.73 20.66
C LEU A 44 -2.54 12.46 20.01
N ASN A 45 -3.13 11.84 18.98
CA ASN A 45 -4.25 12.38 18.22
C ASN A 45 -5.17 11.25 17.77
N LYS A 46 -6.37 11.22 18.36
CA LYS A 46 -7.37 10.19 18.05
C LYS A 46 -7.85 10.20 16.60
N SER A 47 -7.66 11.31 15.89
CA SER A 47 -8.01 11.45 14.47
C SER A 47 -6.87 11.01 13.52
N ALA A 48 -5.70 10.67 14.05
CA ALA A 48 -4.57 10.22 13.23
C ALA A 48 -4.91 8.92 12.52
N GLN A 49 -4.66 8.91 11.20
CA GLN A 49 -4.96 7.77 10.35
C GLN A 49 -3.84 7.55 9.35
N LEU A 50 -3.37 6.32 9.25
CA LEU A 50 -2.33 5.88 8.33
C LEU A 50 -2.91 4.95 7.28
N VAL A 51 -2.38 5.04 6.07
CA VAL A 51 -2.75 4.16 4.96
C VAL A 51 -1.49 3.55 4.37
N ALA A 52 -1.36 2.23 4.46
CA ALA A 52 -0.42 1.46 3.66
C ALA A 52 -1.05 1.25 2.28
N PHE A 53 -0.45 1.84 1.26
CA PHE A 53 -1.07 1.90 -0.07
C PHE A 53 -0.28 1.05 -1.07
N HIS A 54 -0.96 0.11 -1.71
CA HIS A 54 -0.42 -0.65 -2.85
C HIS A 54 -0.85 0.02 -4.16
N PRO A 55 0.08 0.63 -4.89
CA PRO A 55 -0.26 1.39 -6.11
C PRO A 55 -0.54 0.52 -7.34
N GLY A 56 -0.40 -0.80 -7.24
CA GLY A 56 -0.30 -1.66 -8.41
C GLY A 56 1.07 -1.55 -9.07
N THR A 57 1.18 -1.94 -10.33
CA THR A 57 2.41 -1.75 -11.10
C THR A 57 2.34 -0.40 -11.81
N VAL A 58 3.21 0.51 -11.41
CA VAL A 58 3.27 1.87 -11.94
C VAL A 58 4.42 1.96 -12.93
N ASP A 59 4.17 2.54 -14.10
CA ASP A 59 5.20 2.72 -15.14
C ASP A 59 6.23 3.77 -14.71
N THR A 60 7.29 3.30 -14.07
CA THR A 60 8.40 4.10 -13.55
C THR A 60 9.72 3.40 -13.86
N THR A 61 10.82 4.12 -13.71
CA THR A 61 12.17 3.54 -13.83
C THR A 61 12.38 2.37 -12.87
N LEU A 62 11.83 2.46 -11.67
CA LEU A 62 11.93 1.39 -10.66
C LEU A 62 11.26 0.10 -11.11
N SER A 63 10.09 0.18 -11.75
CA SER A 63 9.30 -0.98 -12.15
C SER A 63 9.71 -1.58 -13.51
N LYS A 64 10.48 -0.85 -14.33
CA LYS A 64 10.88 -1.28 -15.69
C LYS A 64 11.34 -2.74 -15.77
N PRO A 65 12.26 -3.24 -14.91
CA PRO A 65 12.71 -4.62 -14.97
C PRO A 65 11.62 -5.67 -14.69
N PHE A 66 10.49 -5.27 -14.12
CA PHE A 66 9.43 -6.15 -13.62
C PHE A 66 8.12 -6.04 -14.40
N GLN A 67 8.11 -5.29 -15.50
CA GLN A 67 6.89 -5.05 -16.29
C GLN A 67 6.53 -6.17 -17.26
N ARG A 68 7.44 -7.10 -17.52
CA ARG A 68 7.33 -8.09 -18.61
C ARG A 68 6.08 -8.96 -18.57
N GLY A 69 5.61 -9.34 -17.40
CA GLY A 69 4.40 -10.16 -17.23
C GLY A 69 3.14 -9.36 -16.91
N VAL A 70 3.22 -8.03 -16.92
CA VAL A 70 2.10 -7.16 -16.52
C VAL A 70 1.25 -6.84 -17.74
N PRO A 71 -0.07 -7.16 -17.72
CA PRO A 71 -0.99 -6.74 -18.78
C PRO A 71 -0.97 -5.23 -18.94
N GLU A 72 -1.06 -4.73 -20.17
CA GLU A 72 -1.07 -3.29 -20.46
C GLU A 72 -2.15 -2.54 -19.66
N SER A 73 -3.33 -3.14 -19.49
CA SER A 73 -4.43 -2.59 -18.71
C SER A 73 -4.13 -2.50 -17.20
N LYS A 74 -3.09 -3.16 -16.71
CA LYS A 74 -2.65 -3.18 -15.31
C LYS A 74 -1.34 -2.42 -15.08
N LEU A 75 -0.77 -1.85 -16.13
CA LEU A 75 0.39 -0.96 -16.04
C LEU A 75 -0.11 0.49 -15.95
N PHE A 76 -0.09 1.04 -14.74
CA PHE A 76 -0.66 2.35 -14.47
C PHE A 76 0.33 3.48 -14.68
N THR A 77 -0.16 4.63 -15.11
CA THR A 77 0.65 5.85 -15.13
C THR A 77 0.81 6.41 -13.71
N PRO A 78 1.91 7.10 -13.40
CA PRO A 78 2.06 7.79 -12.11
C PRO A 78 0.92 8.77 -11.83
N LYS A 79 0.45 9.48 -12.85
CA LYS A 79 -0.67 10.42 -12.73
C LYS A 79 -1.97 9.75 -12.31
N PHE A 80 -2.28 8.59 -12.89
CA PHE A 80 -3.46 7.82 -12.53
C PHE A 80 -3.40 7.38 -11.06
N VAL A 81 -2.27 6.82 -10.64
CA VAL A 81 -2.06 6.36 -9.26
C VAL A 81 -2.15 7.50 -8.26
N ALA A 82 -1.54 8.64 -8.56
CA ALA A 82 -1.61 9.81 -7.70
C ALA A 82 -3.05 10.31 -7.51
N LYS A 83 -3.83 10.38 -8.59
CA LYS A 83 -5.25 10.75 -8.52
C LYS A 83 -6.06 9.76 -7.69
N ARG A 84 -5.81 8.45 -7.86
CA ARG A 84 -6.48 7.41 -7.08
C ARG A 84 -6.17 7.55 -5.59
N LEU A 85 -4.90 7.75 -5.26
CA LEU A 85 -4.48 7.91 -3.86
C LEU A 85 -5.17 9.11 -3.19
N VAL A 86 -5.17 10.26 -3.85
CA VAL A 86 -5.81 11.47 -3.30
C VAL A 86 -7.31 11.23 -3.10
N ALA A 87 -8.00 10.66 -4.09
CA ALA A 87 -9.43 10.35 -3.99
C ALA A 87 -9.72 9.37 -2.83
N LEU A 88 -8.90 8.33 -2.68
CA LEU A 88 -9.06 7.37 -1.59
C LEU A 88 -8.84 7.99 -0.22
N LEU A 89 -7.86 8.88 -0.06
CA LEU A 89 -7.61 9.57 1.20
C LEU A 89 -8.77 10.45 1.64
N ASP A 90 -9.54 10.99 0.69
CA ASP A 90 -10.73 11.78 1.00
C ASP A 90 -11.91 10.90 1.44
N ASP A 91 -11.92 9.63 1.08
CA ASP A 91 -13.08 8.72 1.23
C ASP A 91 -12.84 7.56 2.22
N VAL A 92 -11.64 7.44 2.83
CA VAL A 92 -11.37 6.34 3.77
C VAL A 92 -12.21 6.43 5.03
N PRO A 93 -12.68 5.28 5.55
CA PRO A 93 -13.42 5.23 6.82
C PRO A 93 -12.62 5.82 7.98
N THR A 94 -13.27 6.57 8.84
CA THR A 94 -12.63 7.22 10.00
C THR A 94 -12.45 6.28 11.20
N ALA A 95 -13.06 5.10 11.16
CA ALA A 95 -13.07 4.17 12.29
C ALA A 95 -11.73 3.45 12.52
N GLU A 96 -10.92 3.27 11.48
CA GLU A 96 -9.68 2.52 11.55
C GLU A 96 -8.47 3.44 11.53
N ARG A 97 -7.47 3.13 12.35
CA ARG A 97 -6.24 3.92 12.46
C ARG A 97 -5.20 3.57 11.41
N LEU A 98 -5.18 2.30 10.98
CA LEU A 98 -4.33 1.82 9.91
C LEU A 98 -5.18 1.06 8.90
N LEU A 99 -5.08 1.47 7.65
CA LEU A 99 -5.69 0.79 6.51
C LEU A 99 -4.61 0.26 5.59
N TYR A 100 -4.81 -0.92 5.03
CA TYR A 100 -3.94 -1.47 3.99
C TYR A 100 -4.79 -1.67 2.74
N LEU A 101 -4.59 -0.81 1.74
CA LEU A 101 -5.48 -0.69 0.58
C LEU A 101 -4.70 -0.81 -0.73
N ASP A 102 -5.34 -1.37 -1.74
CA ASP A 102 -4.83 -1.29 -3.10
C ASP A 102 -5.33 -0.02 -3.82
N TRP A 103 -4.85 0.15 -5.04
CA TRP A 103 -5.20 1.29 -5.92
C TRP A 103 -6.71 1.41 -6.19
N ASP A 104 -7.46 0.30 -6.08
CA ASP A 104 -8.92 0.27 -6.26
C ASP A 104 -9.69 0.49 -4.95
N GLY A 105 -8.97 0.73 -3.85
CA GLY A 105 -9.56 0.94 -2.53
C GLY A 105 -9.97 -0.35 -1.82
N LYS A 106 -9.56 -1.49 -2.36
CA LYS A 106 -9.85 -2.79 -1.74
C LYS A 106 -8.88 -3.08 -0.60
N PRO A 107 -9.37 -3.55 0.54
CA PRO A 107 -8.49 -3.93 1.64
C PRO A 107 -7.62 -5.13 1.27
N ILE A 108 -6.37 -5.05 1.72
CA ILE A 108 -5.39 -6.14 1.63
C ILE A 108 -5.18 -6.66 3.06
N PRO A 109 -5.20 -7.98 3.30
CA PRO A 109 -4.87 -8.53 4.62
C PRO A 109 -3.37 -8.36 4.92
N PHE A 110 -3.05 -8.21 6.17
CA PHE A 110 -1.65 -8.16 6.60
C PHE A 110 -1.08 -9.59 6.66
#